data_3d3189a90a1e9ad7e9b3da788179bca4
#
_entry.id   3d3189a90a1e9ad7e9b3da788179bca4
#
_cell.length_a   1.000
_cell.length_b   1.000
_cell.length_c   1.000
_cell.angle_alpha   90.00
_cell.angle_beta   90.00
_cell.angle_gamma   90.00
#
_symmetry.space_group_name_H-M   'P 1'
#
loop_
_entity.id
_entity.type
_entity.pdbx_description
1 polymer ?
#
loop_
_entity_poly.entity_id
_entity_poly.type
_entity_poly.pdbx_seq_one_letter_code
_entity_poly.pdbx_strand_id
1 'polypeptide(L)'
;MRAPESLIPVLEQLCTVLEQLCRVEADKLTVVSADHPDQLESLLNDENMLLLQLRGLDKKRSDLLRRSGLEGLTFRQSLMQEDSEEAVALLSPILERLSIQAEKLKKVKGGTDRLIRIRMKQLEQRLAGAKQSDPHVYDKYV
;
A
#
# COMPACT_ATOMS: atom_id res chain seq x y z
N MET A 1 -21.11 -2.80 16.43
CA MET A 1 -20.18 -2.84 15.26
C MET A 1 -19.92 -4.29 14.90
N ARG A 2 -20.17 -4.66 13.66
CA ARG A 2 -19.96 -6.02 13.18
C ARG A 2 -18.49 -6.39 13.02
N ALA A 3 -17.72 -5.45 12.48
CA ALA A 3 -16.29 -5.59 12.42
C ALA A 3 -15.70 -5.46 13.83
N PRO A 4 -14.63 -6.20 14.15
CA PRO A 4 -14.03 -6.09 15.48
C PRO A 4 -13.37 -4.73 15.67
N GLU A 5 -13.43 -4.20 16.89
CA GLU A 5 -12.79 -2.91 17.20
C GLU A 5 -11.28 -2.97 16.97
N SER A 6 -10.66 -4.12 17.16
CA SER A 6 -9.24 -4.35 16.90
C SER A 6 -8.86 -4.16 15.41
N LEU A 7 -9.84 -4.13 14.51
CA LEU A 7 -9.60 -3.85 13.10
C LEU A 7 -9.18 -2.39 12.88
N ILE A 8 -9.67 -1.46 13.70
CA ILE A 8 -9.39 -0.02 13.52
C ILE A 8 -7.90 0.30 13.56
N PRO A 9 -7.13 -0.15 14.58
CA PRO A 9 -5.68 0.09 14.58
C PRO A 9 -4.97 -0.52 13.38
N VAL A 10 -5.41 -1.69 12.92
CA VAL A 10 -4.84 -2.35 11.75
C VAL A 10 -5.06 -1.51 10.50
N LEU A 11 -6.26 -1.00 10.29
CA LEU A 11 -6.58 -0.13 9.15
C LEU A 11 -5.79 1.17 9.19
N GLU A 12 -5.63 1.77 10.37
CA GLU A 12 -4.83 2.99 10.54
C GLU A 12 -3.35 2.73 10.24
N GLN A 13 -2.80 1.61 10.68
CA GLN A 13 -1.44 1.21 10.36
C GLN A 13 -1.25 0.95 8.87
N LEU A 14 -2.24 0.33 8.21
CA LEU A 14 -2.23 0.15 6.76
C LEU A 14 -2.17 1.50 6.05
N CYS A 15 -2.95 2.48 6.48
CA CYS A 15 -2.88 3.84 5.92
C CYS A 15 -1.48 4.44 6.06
N THR A 16 -0.87 4.30 7.23
CA THR A 16 0.47 4.82 7.50
C THR A 16 1.51 4.17 6.59
N VAL A 17 1.47 2.84 6.43
CA VAL A 17 2.40 2.12 5.55
C VAL A 17 2.21 2.55 4.11
N LEU A 18 0.98 2.70 3.63
CA LEU A 18 0.72 3.18 2.27
C LEU A 18 1.24 4.60 2.05
N GLU A 19 1.08 5.49 3.04
CA GLU A 19 1.64 6.85 2.98
C GLU A 19 3.17 6.82 2.89
N GLN A 20 3.81 5.96 3.68
CA GLN A 20 5.26 5.79 3.64
C GLN A 20 5.74 5.23 2.31
N LEU A 21 5.00 4.28 1.73
CA LEU A 21 5.30 3.76 0.40
C LEU A 21 5.19 4.87 -0.66
N CYS A 22 4.20 5.75 -0.56
CA CYS A 22 4.09 6.90 -1.46
C CYS A 22 5.32 7.81 -1.37
N ARG A 23 5.85 8.04 -0.17
CA ARG A 23 7.07 8.85 0.02
C ARG A 23 8.30 8.17 -0.60
N VAL A 24 8.43 6.86 -0.41
CA VAL A 24 9.52 6.09 -1.02
C VAL A 24 9.46 6.19 -2.54
N GLU A 25 8.27 6.10 -3.13
CA GLU A 25 8.10 6.25 -4.57
C GLU A 25 8.53 7.66 -5.05
N ALA A 26 8.16 8.71 -4.31
CA ALA A 26 8.59 10.07 -4.63
C ALA A 26 10.11 10.22 -4.54
N ASP A 27 10.72 9.64 -3.52
CA ASP A 27 12.18 9.67 -3.33
C ASP A 27 12.91 8.89 -4.41
N LYS A 28 12.37 7.73 -4.81
CA LYS A 28 12.92 6.95 -5.94
C LYS A 28 12.94 7.77 -7.22
N LEU A 29 11.86 8.49 -7.50
CA LEU A 29 11.77 9.35 -8.68
C LEU A 29 12.82 10.45 -8.64
N THR A 30 13.00 11.10 -7.49
CA THR A 30 14.02 12.13 -7.29
C THR A 30 15.43 11.59 -7.53
N VAL A 31 15.74 10.44 -6.95
CA VAL A 31 17.07 9.80 -7.05
C VAL A 31 17.37 9.39 -8.49
N VAL A 32 16.40 8.79 -9.17
CA VAL A 32 16.57 8.37 -10.58
C VAL A 32 16.76 9.57 -11.48
N SER A 33 16.02 10.67 -11.25
CA SER A 33 16.14 11.89 -12.03
C SER A 33 17.49 12.60 -11.80
N ALA A 34 18.08 12.44 -10.62
CA ALA A 34 19.37 13.05 -10.25
C ALA A 34 20.58 12.18 -10.61
N ASP A 35 20.39 11.00 -11.21
CA ASP A 35 21.46 10.06 -11.55
C ASP A 35 22.31 9.59 -10.34
N HIS A 36 21.66 9.27 -9.23
CA HIS A 36 22.30 8.70 -8.05
C HIS A 36 21.88 7.25 -7.82
N PRO A 37 22.34 6.29 -8.64
CA PRO A 37 21.86 4.90 -8.58
C PRO A 37 22.21 4.19 -7.26
N ASP A 38 23.27 4.61 -6.58
CA ASP A 38 23.64 4.08 -5.26
C ASP A 38 22.59 4.38 -4.19
N GLN A 39 21.96 5.55 -4.24
CA GLN A 39 20.87 5.92 -3.33
C GLN A 39 19.58 5.13 -3.62
N LEU A 40 19.38 4.68 -4.85
CA LEU A 40 18.22 3.90 -5.23
C LEU A 40 18.18 2.56 -4.51
N GLU A 41 19.32 1.90 -4.32
CA GLU A 41 19.40 0.61 -3.62
C GLU A 41 18.85 0.70 -2.19
N SER A 42 19.23 1.76 -1.45
CA SER A 42 18.72 1.99 -0.11
C SER A 42 17.20 2.17 -0.09
N LEU A 43 16.66 2.92 -1.05
CA LEU A 43 15.21 3.14 -1.17
C LEU A 43 14.47 1.86 -1.52
N LEU A 44 15.05 1.00 -2.36
CA LEU A 44 14.47 -0.30 -2.69
C LEU A 44 14.43 -1.22 -1.46
N ASN A 45 15.44 -1.16 -0.61
CA ASN A 45 15.45 -1.89 0.65
C ASN A 45 14.36 -1.38 1.60
N ASP A 46 14.19 -0.06 1.71
CA ASP A 46 13.12 0.54 2.51
C ASP A 46 11.75 0.12 1.99
N GLU A 47 11.56 0.14 0.67
CA GLU A 47 10.32 -0.33 0.04
C GLU A 47 10.03 -1.78 0.38
N ASN A 48 11.03 -2.66 0.31
CA ASN A 48 10.86 -4.08 0.62
C ASN A 48 10.43 -4.30 2.07
N MET A 49 11.00 -3.54 3.01
CA MET A 49 10.60 -3.61 4.41
C MET A 49 9.15 -3.16 4.61
N LEU A 50 8.74 -2.08 3.95
CA LEU A 50 7.36 -1.59 4.01
C LEU A 50 6.39 -2.59 3.40
N LEU A 51 6.77 -3.25 2.30
CA LEU A 51 5.94 -4.29 1.69
C LEU A 51 5.77 -5.50 2.61
N LEU A 52 6.80 -5.87 3.38
CA LEU A 52 6.67 -6.92 4.38
C LEU A 52 5.71 -6.53 5.49
N GLN A 53 5.79 -5.28 5.97
CA GLN A 53 4.83 -4.75 6.96
C GLN A 53 3.41 -4.76 6.40
N LEU A 54 3.24 -4.34 5.15
CA LEU A 54 1.95 -4.33 4.48
C LEU A 54 1.32 -5.74 4.45
N ARG A 55 2.11 -6.75 4.09
CA ARG A 55 1.65 -8.15 4.06
C ARG A 55 1.23 -8.64 5.43
N GLY A 56 2.00 -8.32 6.47
CA GLY A 56 1.67 -8.69 7.85
C GLY A 56 0.36 -8.05 8.32
N LEU A 57 0.17 -6.76 8.04
CA LEU A 57 -1.04 -6.04 8.38
C LEU A 57 -2.25 -6.54 7.58
N ASP A 58 -2.05 -6.83 6.30
CA ASP A 58 -3.11 -7.38 5.45
C ASP A 58 -3.57 -8.75 5.95
N LYS A 59 -2.65 -9.58 6.40
CA LYS A 59 -2.99 -10.86 7.01
C LYS A 59 -3.80 -10.69 8.29
N LYS A 60 -3.41 -9.76 9.16
CA LYS A 60 -4.17 -9.43 10.37
C LYS A 60 -5.58 -8.98 10.03
N ARG A 61 -5.71 -8.10 9.04
CA ARG A 61 -7.00 -7.63 8.55
C ARG A 61 -7.87 -8.79 8.09
N SER A 62 -7.33 -9.65 7.23
CA SER A 62 -8.04 -10.81 6.72
C SER A 62 -8.49 -11.76 7.83
N ASP A 63 -7.63 -12.03 8.80
CA ASP A 63 -7.94 -12.91 9.93
C ASP A 63 -9.05 -12.33 10.81
N LEU A 64 -9.01 -11.02 11.08
CA LEU A 64 -10.05 -10.35 11.86
C LEU A 64 -11.40 -10.35 11.15
N LEU A 65 -11.42 -10.10 9.85
CA LEU A 65 -12.65 -10.14 9.05
C LEU A 65 -13.22 -11.55 8.97
N ARG A 66 -12.38 -12.55 8.82
CA ARG A 66 -12.82 -13.95 8.80
C ARG A 66 -13.48 -14.35 10.11
N ARG A 67 -12.90 -13.98 11.25
CA ARG A 67 -13.49 -14.25 12.57
C ARG A 67 -14.83 -13.57 12.76
N SER A 68 -15.08 -12.48 12.07
CA SER A 68 -16.32 -11.72 12.15
C SER A 68 -17.35 -12.10 11.07
N GLY A 69 -17.06 -13.12 10.26
CA GLY A 69 -17.93 -13.54 9.16
C GLY A 69 -17.96 -12.59 7.99
N LEU A 70 -16.96 -11.73 7.86
CA LEU A 70 -16.85 -10.72 6.80
C LEU A 70 -15.78 -11.08 5.77
N GLU A 71 -15.38 -12.35 5.73
CA GLU A 71 -14.35 -12.83 4.79
C GLU A 71 -14.80 -12.64 3.35
N GLY A 72 -13.85 -12.21 2.50
CA GLY A 72 -14.08 -12.06 1.07
C GLY A 72 -14.83 -10.80 0.67
N LEU A 73 -15.22 -9.96 1.63
CA LEU A 73 -15.90 -8.70 1.36
C LEU A 73 -14.89 -7.58 1.10
N THR A 74 -15.22 -6.70 0.15
CA THR A 74 -14.49 -5.45 0.00
C THR A 74 -14.75 -4.54 1.21
N PHE A 75 -13.98 -3.48 1.38
CA PHE A 75 -14.23 -2.52 2.45
C PHE A 75 -15.62 -1.89 2.34
N ARG A 76 -16.03 -1.54 1.13
CA ARG A 76 -17.37 -1.00 0.90
C ARG A 76 -18.46 -1.98 1.27
N GLN A 77 -18.32 -3.26 0.89
CA GLN A 77 -19.26 -4.31 1.26
C GLN A 77 -19.29 -4.55 2.77
N SER A 78 -18.14 -4.55 3.42
CA SER A 78 -18.05 -4.67 4.88
C SER A 78 -18.75 -3.52 5.60
N LEU A 79 -18.60 -2.31 5.07
CA LEU A 79 -19.24 -1.13 5.62
C LEU A 79 -20.75 -1.22 5.52
N MET A 80 -21.27 -1.77 4.41
CA MET A 80 -22.71 -1.98 4.21
C MET A 80 -23.29 -3.04 5.16
N GLN A 81 -22.47 -3.89 5.75
CA GLN A 81 -22.89 -4.90 6.74
C GLN A 81 -23.00 -4.32 8.16
N GLU A 82 -22.55 -3.09 8.40
CA GLU A 82 -22.66 -2.47 9.71
C GLU A 82 -24.09 -2.00 9.99
N ASP A 83 -24.58 -2.36 11.17
CA ASP A 83 -25.95 -2.06 11.59
C ASP A 83 -26.08 -0.70 12.30
N SER A 84 -24.94 -0.15 12.75
CA SER A 84 -24.88 1.05 13.56
C SER A 84 -24.39 2.23 12.75
N GLU A 85 -25.08 3.36 12.82
CA GLU A 85 -24.63 4.61 12.23
C GLU A 85 -23.31 5.08 12.85
N GLU A 86 -23.11 4.82 14.16
CA GLU A 86 -21.86 5.14 14.85
C GLU A 86 -20.68 4.36 14.27
N ALA A 87 -20.87 3.07 14.01
CA ALA A 87 -19.84 2.22 13.40
C ALA A 87 -19.50 2.69 11.99
N VAL A 88 -20.50 3.04 11.18
CA VAL A 88 -20.29 3.59 9.85
C VAL A 88 -19.54 4.91 9.92
N ALA A 89 -19.93 5.79 10.82
CA ALA A 89 -19.27 7.08 11.01
C ALA A 89 -17.81 6.94 11.46
N LEU A 90 -17.50 5.90 12.24
CA LEU A 90 -16.14 5.62 12.70
C LEU A 90 -15.26 5.03 11.60
N LEU A 91 -15.79 4.08 10.84
CA LEU A 91 -15.03 3.34 9.83
C LEU A 91 -14.90 4.08 8.50
N SER A 92 -15.93 4.81 8.08
CA SER A 92 -15.94 5.47 6.77
C SER A 92 -14.74 6.36 6.49
N PRO A 93 -14.31 7.26 7.41
CA PRO A 93 -13.14 8.10 7.14
C PRO A 93 -11.86 7.31 6.99
N ILE A 94 -11.69 6.24 7.76
CA ILE A 94 -10.49 5.39 7.71
C ILE A 94 -10.45 4.63 6.39
N LEU A 95 -11.57 4.04 5.99
CA LEU A 95 -11.68 3.30 4.73
C LEU A 95 -11.49 4.21 3.51
N GLU A 96 -12.05 5.42 3.57
CA GLU A 96 -11.86 6.41 2.51
C GLU A 96 -10.39 6.82 2.38
N ARG A 97 -9.74 7.13 3.50
CA ARG A 97 -8.31 7.46 3.53
C ARG A 97 -7.46 6.32 2.97
N LEU A 98 -7.77 5.09 3.36
CA LEU A 98 -7.07 3.90 2.87
C LEU A 98 -7.22 3.75 1.37
N SER A 99 -8.44 3.91 0.84
CA SER A 99 -8.73 3.84 -0.59
C SER A 99 -7.99 4.91 -1.38
N ILE A 100 -7.98 6.16 -0.88
CA ILE A 100 -7.28 7.27 -1.52
C ILE A 100 -5.78 7.00 -1.58
N GLN A 101 -5.18 6.55 -0.49
CA GLN A 101 -3.75 6.26 -0.44
C GLN A 101 -3.37 5.09 -1.34
N ALA A 102 -4.18 4.02 -1.36
CA ALA A 102 -3.93 2.86 -2.21
C ALA A 102 -4.00 3.25 -3.70
N GLU A 103 -4.98 4.04 -4.09
CA GLU A 103 -5.14 4.49 -5.47
C GLU A 103 -3.99 5.41 -5.90
N LYS A 104 -3.60 6.35 -5.03
CA LYS A 104 -2.45 7.23 -5.26
C LYS A 104 -1.18 6.42 -5.45
N LEU A 105 -0.92 5.46 -4.57
CA LEU A 105 0.27 4.61 -4.63
C LEU A 105 0.29 3.78 -5.90
N LYS A 106 -0.84 3.20 -6.30
CA LYS A 106 -0.97 2.43 -7.53
C LYS A 106 -0.55 3.24 -8.76
N LYS A 107 -1.01 4.49 -8.85
CA LYS A 107 -0.68 5.39 -9.98
C LYS A 107 0.79 5.79 -9.99
N VAL A 108 1.30 6.23 -8.84
CA VAL A 108 2.68 6.71 -8.72
C VAL A 108 3.67 5.57 -8.96
N LYS A 109 3.41 4.40 -8.38
CA LYS A 109 4.30 3.24 -8.53
C LYS A 109 4.42 2.78 -9.97
N GLY A 110 3.32 2.73 -10.71
CA GLY A 110 3.35 2.35 -12.13
C GLY A 110 4.25 3.26 -12.95
N GLY A 111 4.18 4.56 -12.73
CA GLY A 111 5.03 5.55 -13.41
C GLY A 111 6.49 5.46 -12.98
N THR A 112 6.75 5.32 -11.68
CA THR A 112 8.10 5.22 -11.12
C THR A 112 8.81 3.95 -11.61
N ASP A 113 8.14 2.81 -11.58
CA ASP A 113 8.71 1.55 -12.03
C ASP A 113 9.06 1.59 -13.53
N ARG A 114 8.22 2.22 -14.34
CA ARG A 114 8.49 2.42 -15.76
C ARG A 114 9.74 3.28 -15.99
N LEU A 115 9.86 4.39 -15.27
CA LEU A 115 11.01 5.28 -15.38
C LEU A 115 12.29 4.57 -14.96
N ILE A 116 12.26 3.81 -13.87
CA ILE A 116 13.40 3.03 -13.41
C ILE A 116 13.85 2.03 -14.47
N ARG A 117 12.92 1.34 -15.11
CA ARG A 117 13.23 0.40 -16.20
C ARG A 117 13.95 1.08 -17.34
N ILE A 118 13.48 2.25 -17.76
CA ILE A 118 14.09 3.03 -18.84
C ILE A 118 15.53 3.41 -18.45
N ARG A 119 15.72 3.94 -17.26
CA ARG A 119 17.04 4.37 -16.77
C ARG A 119 17.99 3.19 -16.62
N MET A 120 17.52 2.05 -16.16
CA MET A 120 18.34 0.85 -16.05
C MET A 120 18.86 0.38 -17.39
N LYS A 121 18.04 0.44 -18.45
CA LYS A 121 18.49 0.14 -19.80
C LYS A 121 19.57 1.13 -20.26
N GLN A 122 19.39 2.43 -19.98
CA GLN A 122 20.35 3.48 -20.33
C GLN A 122 21.68 3.31 -19.58
N LEU A 123 21.63 2.82 -18.36
CA LEU A 123 22.81 2.63 -17.51
C LEU A 123 23.41 1.22 -17.62
N GLU A 124 23.06 0.45 -18.66
CA GLU A 124 23.54 -0.91 -18.89
C GLU A 124 23.26 -1.85 -17.74
N GLN A 125 22.10 -1.71 -17.09
CA GLN A 125 21.62 -2.63 -16.05
C GLN A 125 22.49 -2.65 -14.78
N ARG A 126 23.10 -1.55 -14.40
CA ARG A 126 23.96 -1.47 -13.21
C ARG A 126 23.24 -1.86 -11.90
N LEU A 127 21.92 -1.72 -11.86
CA LEU A 127 21.09 -2.10 -10.72
C LEU A 127 20.37 -3.43 -10.98
N ALA A 128 21.09 -4.38 -11.56
CA ALA A 128 20.55 -5.70 -11.86
C ALA A 128 19.99 -6.35 -10.58
N GLY A 129 18.84 -7.01 -10.72
CA GLY A 129 18.20 -7.69 -9.59
C GLY A 129 17.21 -6.85 -8.80
N ALA A 130 17.06 -5.56 -9.12
CA ALA A 130 16.02 -4.74 -8.52
C ALA A 130 14.64 -5.26 -8.93
N LYS A 131 13.84 -5.70 -7.95
CA LYS A 131 12.47 -6.17 -8.21
C LYS A 131 11.52 -5.00 -8.23
N GLN A 132 10.58 -5.05 -9.17
CA GLN A 132 9.50 -4.10 -9.28
C GLN A 132 8.21 -4.75 -8.80
N SER A 133 7.47 -4.07 -7.94
CA SER A 133 6.18 -4.56 -7.47
C SER A 133 5.10 -4.31 -8.51
N ASP A 134 4.17 -5.25 -8.64
CA ASP A 134 3.01 -5.09 -9.48
C ASP A 134 2.05 -4.07 -8.84
N PRO A 135 1.66 -2.99 -9.54
CA PRO A 135 0.68 -2.03 -9.01
C PRO A 135 -0.65 -2.66 -8.62
N HIS A 136 -1.00 -3.81 -9.21
CA HIS A 136 -2.25 -4.51 -8.91
C HIS A 136 -2.31 -5.06 -7.48
N VAL A 137 -1.18 -5.16 -6.77
CA VAL A 137 -1.16 -5.60 -5.38
C VAL A 137 -2.00 -4.69 -4.47
N TYR A 138 -2.21 -3.43 -4.88
CA TYR A 138 -2.97 -2.45 -4.09
C TYR A 138 -4.46 -2.41 -4.45
N ASP A 139 -4.91 -3.16 -5.43
CA ASP A 139 -6.30 -3.13 -5.92
C ASP A 139 -7.31 -3.50 -4.84
N LYS A 140 -6.92 -4.37 -3.90
CA LYS A 140 -7.77 -4.78 -2.79
C LYS A 140 -8.11 -3.66 -1.81
N TYR A 141 -7.39 -2.54 -1.84
CA TYR A 141 -7.61 -1.37 -0.98
C TYR A 141 -8.38 -0.25 -1.68
N VAL A 142 -8.59 -0.39 -2.96
CA VAL A 142 -9.29 0.59 -3.81
C VAL A 142 -10.78 0.21 -4.01
#